data_6aa28aac22e5506b4ed7f4c1e1f4cb7d
#
_entry.id   6aa28aac22e5506b4ed7f4c1e1f4cb7d
#
_cell.length_a   1.000
_cell.length_b   1.000
_cell.length_c   1.000
_cell.angle_alpha   90.00
_cell.angle_beta   90.00
_cell.angle_gamma   90.00
#
_symmetry.space_group_name_H-M   'P 1'
#
loop_
_entity.id
_entity.type
_entity.pdbx_description
1 polymer ?
#
loop_
_entity_poly.entity_id
_entity_poly.type
_entity_poly.pdbx_seq_one_letter_code
_entity_poly.pdbx_strand_id
1 'polypeptide(L)'
;EEKAKKVIEMEKLNPKKILTPEQIRAKIDLRTTEGNRCVRLLERESGEKTFLRLYDDYQIFPSESEITAALKRMVMTLPTIGFLSGHGERETDRPGDRNYCMFTHLPMMRQALVNQGFDYKDVTLDKEIPAEINILVIAEMREPMTDVEKVNFDKYVARGGNLVIIGEPGRQGVMAPVLEPFGVKLVDGFLIQPEKPKDPEQEKEDNRNLG
;
A
#
# COMPACT_ATOMS: atom_id res chain seq x y z
N GLU A 1 36.22 -4.74 9.86
CA GLU A 1 36.41 -6.09 10.45
C GLU A 1 36.29 -6.09 11.98
N GLU A 2 37.00 -5.19 12.69
CA GLU A 2 37.04 -5.16 14.16
C GLU A 2 35.67 -4.87 14.79
N LYS A 3 34.88 -3.95 14.22
CA LYS A 3 33.49 -3.69 14.66
C LYS A 3 32.60 -4.91 14.52
N ALA A 4 32.73 -5.67 13.43
CA ALA A 4 31.94 -6.88 13.22
C ALA A 4 32.30 -7.96 14.24
N LYS A 5 33.59 -8.15 14.57
CA LYS A 5 34.01 -9.10 15.60
C LYS A 5 33.43 -8.76 16.97
N LYS A 6 33.45 -7.46 17.37
CA LYS A 6 32.85 -7.01 18.62
C LYS A 6 31.32 -7.28 18.69
N VAL A 7 30.61 -7.07 17.61
CA VAL A 7 29.16 -7.37 17.53
C VAL A 7 28.92 -8.87 17.66
N ILE A 8 29.70 -9.69 16.95
CA ILE A 8 29.61 -11.15 17.00
C ILE A 8 29.79 -11.67 18.45
N GLU A 9 30.80 -11.13 19.15
CA GLU A 9 31.08 -11.49 20.55
C GLU A 9 29.97 -11.00 21.49
N MET A 10 29.54 -9.74 21.37
CA MET A 10 28.47 -9.15 22.21
C MET A 10 27.15 -9.92 22.06
N GLU A 11 26.77 -10.21 20.85
CA GLU A 11 25.49 -10.89 20.53
C GLU A 11 25.62 -12.42 20.58
N LYS A 12 26.79 -12.96 20.99
CA LYS A 12 27.06 -14.42 21.08
C LYS A 12 26.70 -15.17 19.78
N LEU A 13 26.96 -14.55 18.64
CA LEU A 13 26.66 -15.14 17.33
C LEU A 13 27.68 -16.23 16.98
N ASN A 14 27.24 -17.27 16.28
CA ASN A 14 28.14 -18.28 15.76
C ASN A 14 28.81 -17.78 14.46
N PRO A 15 30.15 -17.51 14.44
CA PRO A 15 30.83 -16.97 13.27
C PRO A 15 30.69 -17.84 12.03
N LYS A 16 30.59 -19.18 12.21
CA LYS A 16 30.44 -20.14 11.09
C LYS A 16 29.08 -20.05 10.36
N LYS A 17 28.09 -19.38 10.99
CA LYS A 17 26.77 -19.15 10.38
C LYS A 17 26.65 -17.79 9.70
N ILE A 18 27.68 -16.94 9.79
CA ILE A 18 27.70 -15.62 9.17
C ILE A 18 28.20 -15.76 7.75
N LEU A 19 27.39 -15.31 6.79
CA LEU A 19 27.75 -15.35 5.38
C LEU A 19 28.53 -14.09 5.00
N THR A 20 29.46 -14.26 4.05
CA THR A 20 30.12 -13.10 3.42
C THR A 20 29.16 -12.37 2.48
N PRO A 21 29.43 -11.10 2.12
CA PRO A 21 28.62 -10.38 1.13
C PRO A 21 28.48 -11.13 -0.21
N GLU A 22 29.53 -11.83 -0.65
CA GLU A 22 29.52 -12.63 -1.88
C GLU A 22 28.58 -13.83 -1.74
N GLN A 23 28.62 -14.52 -0.61
CA GLN A 23 27.72 -15.64 -0.32
C GLN A 23 26.26 -15.21 -0.22
N ILE A 24 25.99 -13.99 0.32
CA ILE A 24 24.65 -13.43 0.34
C ILE A 24 24.17 -13.11 -1.08
N ARG A 25 25.02 -12.45 -1.89
CA ARG A 25 24.69 -12.12 -3.29
C ARG A 25 24.42 -13.35 -4.15
N ALA A 26 25.13 -14.45 -3.89
CA ALA A 26 24.87 -15.72 -4.58
C ALA A 26 23.50 -16.32 -4.24
N LYS A 27 22.93 -15.99 -3.07
CA LYS A 27 21.60 -16.44 -2.66
C LYS A 27 20.50 -15.48 -3.13
N ILE A 28 20.74 -14.20 -3.03
CA ILE A 28 19.75 -13.15 -3.35
C ILE A 28 20.45 -11.79 -3.54
N ASP A 29 20.01 -11.03 -4.53
CA ASP A 29 20.45 -9.64 -4.72
C ASP A 29 19.54 -8.68 -3.95
N LEU A 30 20.05 -8.14 -2.85
CA LEU A 30 19.35 -7.18 -2.01
C LEU A 30 19.49 -5.72 -2.50
N ARG A 31 20.34 -5.45 -3.50
CA ARG A 31 20.66 -4.07 -3.93
C ARG A 31 19.47 -3.44 -4.66
N THR A 32 18.88 -4.18 -5.57
CA THR A 32 17.82 -3.68 -6.45
C THR A 32 16.47 -3.60 -5.75
N THR A 33 16.14 -4.59 -4.93
CA THR A 33 14.81 -4.70 -4.31
C THR A 33 14.75 -4.14 -2.89
N GLU A 34 15.83 -4.30 -2.12
CA GLU A 34 15.82 -3.97 -0.69
C GLU A 34 16.82 -2.85 -0.30
N GLY A 35 17.54 -2.26 -1.26
CA GLY A 35 18.50 -1.20 -1.00
C GLY A 35 19.57 -1.57 0.02
N ASN A 36 20.02 -2.84 0.04
CA ASN A 36 20.97 -3.42 1.02
C ASN A 36 20.48 -3.35 2.48
N ARG A 37 19.19 -3.28 2.72
CA ARG A 37 18.63 -3.31 4.07
C ARG A 37 18.72 -4.68 4.71
N CYS A 38 18.67 -4.71 6.04
CA CYS A 38 18.52 -5.95 6.78
C CYS A 38 17.09 -6.49 6.58
N VAL A 39 16.97 -7.71 6.10
CA VAL A 39 15.71 -8.42 5.90
C VAL A 39 15.84 -9.86 6.37
N ARG A 40 14.71 -10.48 6.67
CA ARG A 40 14.64 -11.94 6.85
C ARG A 40 14.23 -12.56 5.52
N LEU A 41 15.04 -13.50 5.03
CA LEU A 41 14.68 -14.33 3.88
C LEU A 41 13.96 -15.57 4.38
N LEU A 42 12.73 -15.77 3.92
CA LEU A 42 12.01 -17.02 4.07
C LEU A 42 12.21 -17.85 2.80
N GLU A 43 12.60 -19.10 2.94
CA GLU A 43 12.80 -20.03 1.84
C GLU A 43 12.08 -21.33 2.13
N ARG A 44 11.26 -21.77 1.17
CA ARG A 44 10.55 -23.05 1.22
C ARG A 44 11.43 -24.16 0.67
N GLU A 45 11.20 -25.41 1.05
CA GLU A 45 11.93 -26.58 0.54
C GLU A 45 11.85 -26.71 -0.98
N SER A 46 10.74 -26.27 -1.59
CA SER A 46 10.54 -26.22 -3.04
C SER A 46 11.30 -25.10 -3.76
N GLY A 47 11.93 -24.18 -3.02
CA GLY A 47 12.80 -23.13 -3.54
C GLY A 47 12.16 -21.75 -3.64
N GLU A 48 10.86 -21.61 -3.37
CA GLU A 48 10.20 -20.31 -3.32
C GLU A 48 10.79 -19.47 -2.19
N LYS A 49 10.96 -18.17 -2.48
CA LYS A 49 11.55 -17.21 -1.55
C LYS A 49 10.70 -15.97 -1.40
N THR A 50 10.67 -15.45 -0.20
CA THR A 50 10.04 -14.15 0.09
C THR A 50 10.76 -13.44 1.21
N PHE A 51 10.50 -12.13 1.34
CA PHE A 51 11.05 -11.35 2.44
C PHE A 51 10.03 -11.16 3.54
N LEU A 52 10.48 -11.34 4.78
CA LEU A 52 9.83 -10.82 5.97
C LEU A 52 10.66 -9.64 6.44
N ARG A 53 10.22 -8.44 6.09
CA ARG A 53 10.99 -7.22 6.22
C ARG A 53 11.09 -6.74 7.67
N LEU A 54 12.11 -5.93 7.91
CA LEU A 54 12.29 -5.16 9.15
C LEU A 54 12.02 -3.69 8.82
N TYR A 55 11.34 -3.01 9.71
CA TYR A 55 10.96 -1.60 9.54
C TYR A 55 11.61 -0.74 10.63
N ASP A 56 11.90 0.51 10.29
CA ASP A 56 12.45 1.50 11.22
C ASP A 56 11.31 2.14 12.03
N ASP A 57 10.62 1.30 12.80
CA ASP A 57 9.55 1.71 13.71
C ASP A 57 9.73 1.06 15.09
N TYR A 58 8.83 1.36 16.02
CA TYR A 58 8.91 0.83 17.38
C TYR A 58 8.65 -0.67 17.46
N GLN A 59 8.10 -1.28 16.41
CA GLN A 59 7.79 -2.71 16.38
C GLN A 59 8.95 -3.51 15.76
N ILE A 60 9.85 -4.00 16.60
CA ILE A 60 11.05 -4.76 16.18
C ILE A 60 10.69 -6.15 15.64
N PHE A 61 9.64 -6.77 16.17
CA PHE A 61 9.18 -8.09 15.75
C PHE A 61 8.06 -7.99 14.73
N PRO A 62 8.00 -8.89 13.73
CA PRO A 62 6.91 -8.90 12.77
C PRO A 62 5.60 -9.26 13.47
N SER A 63 4.51 -8.66 13.02
CA SER A 63 3.17 -9.04 13.42
C SER A 63 2.75 -10.38 12.81
N GLU A 64 1.73 -11.00 13.37
CA GLU A 64 1.12 -12.20 12.81
C GLU A 64 0.64 -11.99 11.36
N SER A 65 0.07 -10.82 11.06
CA SER A 65 -0.37 -10.46 9.72
C SER A 65 0.78 -10.41 8.71
N GLU A 66 1.93 -9.87 9.10
CA GLU A 66 3.13 -9.81 8.24
C GLU A 66 3.71 -11.20 7.98
N ILE A 67 3.79 -12.03 9.01
CA ILE A 67 4.22 -13.43 8.87
C ILE A 67 3.27 -14.17 7.94
N THR A 68 1.96 -14.02 8.15
CA THR A 68 0.93 -14.65 7.33
C THR A 68 1.00 -14.18 5.89
N ALA A 69 1.20 -12.87 5.65
CA ALA A 69 1.35 -12.32 4.31
C ALA A 69 2.57 -12.91 3.59
N ALA A 70 3.72 -12.99 4.28
CA ALA A 70 4.92 -13.59 3.72
C ALA A 70 4.74 -15.08 3.41
N LEU A 71 4.10 -15.86 4.30
CA LEU A 71 3.81 -17.27 4.07
C LEU A 71 2.84 -17.48 2.90
N LYS A 72 1.76 -16.68 2.81
CA LYS A 72 0.81 -16.73 1.69
C LYS A 72 1.49 -16.51 0.35
N ARG A 73 2.41 -15.55 0.27
CA ARG A 73 3.16 -15.25 -0.96
C ARG A 73 3.96 -16.45 -1.51
N MET A 74 4.34 -17.38 -0.62
CA MET A 74 5.06 -18.61 -1.03
C MET A 74 4.17 -19.77 -1.43
N VAL A 75 2.87 -19.75 -1.09
CA VAL A 75 2.00 -20.92 -1.27
C VAL A 75 0.79 -20.68 -2.16
N MET A 76 0.47 -19.42 -2.48
CA MET A 76 -0.72 -19.11 -3.27
C MET A 76 -0.51 -17.83 -4.10
N THR A 77 -1.31 -17.68 -5.16
CA THR A 77 -1.44 -16.42 -5.89
C THR A 77 -2.12 -15.39 -4.99
N LEU A 78 -1.49 -14.24 -4.83
CA LEU A 78 -2.04 -13.17 -4.01
C LEU A 78 -3.16 -12.40 -4.73
N PRO A 79 -4.12 -11.85 -3.99
CA PRO A 79 -5.09 -10.94 -4.57
C PRO A 79 -4.39 -9.73 -5.20
N THR A 80 -4.80 -9.38 -6.41
CA THR A 80 -4.25 -8.24 -7.13
C THR A 80 -5.22 -7.06 -7.08
N ILE A 81 -4.72 -5.92 -6.65
CA ILE A 81 -5.46 -4.65 -6.62
C ILE A 81 -5.12 -3.88 -7.89
N GLY A 82 -6.13 -3.56 -8.68
CA GLY A 82 -6.03 -2.67 -9.84
C GLY A 82 -6.21 -1.23 -9.40
N PHE A 83 -5.28 -0.36 -9.75
CA PHE A 83 -5.44 1.09 -9.59
C PHE A 83 -5.82 1.67 -10.94
N LEU A 84 -6.96 2.33 -11.01
CA LEU A 84 -7.40 2.99 -12.23
C LEU A 84 -6.44 4.12 -12.59
N SER A 85 -6.07 4.19 -13.86
CA SER A 85 -5.24 5.25 -14.44
C SER A 85 -5.78 5.67 -15.79
N GLY A 86 -5.52 6.92 -16.17
CA GLY A 86 -5.95 7.49 -17.46
C GLY A 86 -6.89 8.69 -17.34
N HIS A 87 -7.42 8.98 -16.16
CA HIS A 87 -8.36 10.09 -15.91
C HIS A 87 -7.78 11.14 -14.94
N GLY A 88 -6.44 11.22 -14.85
CA GLY A 88 -5.74 12.17 -13.98
C GLY A 88 -5.70 11.76 -12.52
N GLU A 89 -5.85 10.46 -12.24
CA GLU A 89 -5.71 9.87 -10.91
C GLU A 89 -4.29 10.00 -10.36
N ARG A 90 -4.13 9.62 -9.11
CA ARG A 90 -2.82 9.52 -8.46
C ARG A 90 -2.05 8.30 -8.96
N GLU A 91 -0.75 8.47 -9.16
CA GLU A 91 0.12 7.41 -9.69
C GLU A 91 0.59 6.46 -8.58
N THR A 92 0.71 5.17 -8.90
CA THR A 92 1.11 4.14 -7.95
C THR A 92 2.62 4.08 -7.70
N ASP A 93 3.44 4.49 -8.65
CA ASP A 93 4.90 4.41 -8.64
C ASP A 93 5.58 5.75 -8.36
N ARG A 94 4.84 6.86 -8.38
CA ARG A 94 5.38 8.18 -8.13
C ARG A 94 5.51 8.47 -6.64
N PRO A 95 6.67 8.94 -6.16
CA PRO A 95 6.85 9.35 -4.78
C PRO A 95 6.11 10.64 -4.46
N GLY A 96 5.84 10.86 -3.18
CA GLY A 96 5.17 12.05 -2.65
C GLY A 96 3.82 11.72 -2.00
N ASP A 97 3.36 12.62 -1.15
CA ASP A 97 2.16 12.48 -0.31
C ASP A 97 0.85 12.45 -1.10
N ARG A 98 0.88 12.93 -2.35
CA ARG A 98 -0.27 12.91 -3.26
C ARG A 98 -0.29 11.73 -4.23
N ASN A 99 0.59 10.75 -4.04
CA ASN A 99 0.68 9.55 -4.87
C ASN A 99 0.67 8.29 -4.01
N TYR A 100 0.52 7.12 -4.63
CA TYR A 100 0.30 5.87 -3.90
C TYR A 100 1.56 5.01 -3.75
N CYS A 101 2.74 5.47 -4.18
CA CYS A 101 4.00 4.71 -4.11
C CYS A 101 4.27 4.14 -2.70
N MET A 102 4.08 4.96 -1.65
CA MET A 102 4.28 4.53 -0.26
C MET A 102 3.29 3.46 0.16
N PHE A 103 2.07 3.55 -0.34
CA PHE A 103 1.00 2.60 -0.02
C PHE A 103 1.10 1.32 -0.85
N THR A 104 1.53 1.40 -2.10
CA THR A 104 1.55 0.25 -3.03
C THR A 104 2.77 -0.64 -2.85
N HIS A 105 3.97 -0.11 -3.11
CA HIS A 105 5.13 -0.97 -3.29
C HIS A 105 6.40 -0.54 -2.54
N LEU A 106 6.38 0.54 -1.76
CA LEU A 106 7.60 0.96 -1.07
C LEU A 106 7.97 -0.04 0.03
N PRO A 107 9.05 -0.84 -0.12
CA PRO A 107 9.32 -1.97 0.78
C PRO A 107 9.60 -1.54 2.22
N MET A 108 10.03 -0.29 2.43
CA MET A 108 10.31 0.28 3.74
C MET A 108 9.06 0.64 4.54
N MET A 109 7.90 0.70 3.88
CA MET A 109 6.64 1.08 4.52
C MET A 109 5.91 -0.18 4.95
N ARG A 110 5.76 -0.37 6.27
CA ARG A 110 5.07 -1.53 6.86
C ARG A 110 3.69 -1.76 6.24
N GLN A 111 2.94 -0.69 6.01
CA GLN A 111 1.57 -0.74 5.50
C GLN A 111 1.48 -0.84 3.97
N ALA A 112 2.60 -0.87 3.25
CA ALA A 112 2.56 -1.04 1.80
C ALA A 112 1.93 -2.40 1.42
N LEU A 113 1.12 -2.42 0.37
CA LEU A 113 0.40 -3.60 -0.11
C LEU A 113 1.30 -4.81 -0.30
N VAL A 114 2.52 -4.59 -0.83
CA VAL A 114 3.52 -5.64 -1.02
C VAL A 114 3.97 -6.30 0.28
N ASN A 115 3.80 -5.63 1.42
CA ASN A 115 4.11 -6.15 2.75
C ASN A 115 2.89 -6.75 3.44
N GLN A 116 1.68 -6.46 2.95
CA GLN A 116 0.41 -6.91 3.50
C GLN A 116 -0.22 -8.10 2.74
N GLY A 117 0.52 -8.70 1.82
CA GLY A 117 0.06 -9.89 1.09
C GLY A 117 -0.87 -9.58 -0.08
N PHE A 118 -0.68 -8.43 -0.71
CA PHE A 118 -1.35 -8.05 -1.95
C PHE A 118 -0.33 -7.77 -3.05
N ASP A 119 -0.73 -8.02 -4.28
CA ASP A 119 -0.08 -7.47 -5.47
C ASP A 119 -0.90 -6.30 -6.01
N TYR A 120 -0.30 -5.48 -6.86
CA TYR A 120 -1.00 -4.34 -7.47
C TYR A 120 -0.61 -4.18 -8.94
N LYS A 121 -1.49 -3.57 -9.70
CA LYS A 121 -1.27 -3.19 -11.10
C LYS A 121 -2.01 -1.90 -11.40
N ASP A 122 -1.44 -1.06 -12.26
CA ASP A 122 -2.21 -0.01 -12.91
C ASP A 122 -3.07 -0.64 -14.01
N VAL A 123 -4.31 -0.19 -14.10
CA VAL A 123 -5.27 -0.64 -15.10
C VAL A 123 -5.96 0.56 -15.74
N THR A 124 -6.34 0.40 -16.99
CA THR A 124 -7.10 1.40 -17.74
C THR A 124 -8.45 0.82 -18.12
N LEU A 125 -9.39 1.69 -18.48
CA LEU A 125 -10.74 1.29 -18.92
C LEU A 125 -10.88 1.27 -20.45
N ASP A 126 -9.84 1.60 -21.21
CA ASP A 126 -9.82 1.50 -22.67
C ASP A 126 -10.05 0.06 -23.17
N LYS A 127 -9.82 -0.90 -22.32
CA LYS A 127 -10.02 -2.33 -22.53
C LYS A 127 -10.68 -2.98 -21.31
N GLU A 128 -11.12 -4.21 -21.48
CA GLU A 128 -11.71 -4.99 -20.41
C GLU A 128 -10.71 -5.21 -19.26
N ILE A 129 -11.14 -4.97 -18.04
CA ILE A 129 -10.29 -5.15 -16.84
C ILE A 129 -9.94 -6.64 -16.69
N PRO A 130 -8.64 -6.98 -16.59
CA PRO A 130 -8.19 -8.36 -16.48
C PRO A 130 -8.86 -9.15 -15.37
N ALA A 131 -9.05 -10.46 -15.58
CA ALA A 131 -9.77 -11.31 -14.64
C ALA A 131 -9.05 -11.48 -13.29
N GLU A 132 -7.72 -11.33 -13.28
CA GLU A 132 -6.90 -11.39 -12.06
C GLU A 132 -7.06 -10.18 -11.14
N ILE A 133 -7.68 -9.09 -11.61
CA ILE A 133 -7.96 -7.93 -10.76
C ILE A 133 -9.13 -8.24 -9.85
N ASN A 134 -8.83 -8.43 -8.57
CA ASN A 134 -9.80 -8.79 -7.54
C ASN A 134 -10.50 -7.58 -6.93
N ILE A 135 -9.78 -6.45 -6.86
CA ILE A 135 -10.25 -5.18 -6.30
C ILE A 135 -9.84 -4.08 -7.27
N LEU A 136 -10.75 -3.22 -7.67
CA LEU A 136 -10.47 -2.02 -8.45
C LEU A 136 -10.56 -0.79 -7.56
N VAL A 137 -9.48 -0.04 -7.48
CA VAL A 137 -9.42 1.25 -6.81
C VAL A 137 -9.66 2.35 -7.84
N ILE A 138 -10.67 3.15 -7.64
CA ILE A 138 -11.00 4.36 -8.41
C ILE A 138 -10.84 5.54 -7.46
N ALA A 139 -9.79 6.30 -7.64
CA ALA A 139 -9.46 7.36 -6.70
C ALA A 139 -9.23 8.69 -7.42
N GLU A 140 -10.08 9.66 -7.07
CA GLU A 140 -9.89 11.06 -7.46
C GLU A 140 -9.83 11.28 -8.97
N MET A 141 -10.71 10.63 -9.74
CA MET A 141 -10.85 10.89 -11.16
C MET A 141 -11.06 12.39 -11.42
N ARG A 142 -10.35 12.91 -12.38
CA ARG A 142 -10.43 14.34 -12.80
C ARG A 142 -11.11 14.50 -14.14
N GLU A 143 -11.11 13.47 -14.95
CA GLU A 143 -11.74 13.43 -16.26
C GLU A 143 -12.84 12.35 -16.27
N PRO A 144 -13.97 12.58 -16.96
CA PRO A 144 -15.03 11.58 -17.01
C PRO A 144 -14.65 10.41 -17.91
N MET A 145 -15.23 9.24 -17.63
CA MET A 145 -15.14 8.09 -18.51
C MET A 145 -15.83 8.37 -19.85
N THR A 146 -15.24 7.84 -20.92
CA THR A 146 -15.91 7.72 -22.22
C THR A 146 -16.97 6.61 -22.19
N ASP A 147 -17.84 6.55 -23.21
CA ASP A 147 -18.85 5.49 -23.34
C ASP A 147 -18.24 4.09 -23.38
N VAL A 148 -17.09 3.92 -24.02
CA VAL A 148 -16.37 2.63 -24.09
C VAL A 148 -15.84 2.22 -22.71
N GLU A 149 -15.25 3.16 -22.01
CA GLU A 149 -14.72 2.94 -20.65
C GLU A 149 -15.84 2.62 -19.66
N LYS A 150 -16.99 3.30 -19.78
CA LYS A 150 -18.17 2.99 -19.00
C LYS A 150 -18.64 1.55 -19.23
N VAL A 151 -18.68 1.08 -20.46
CA VAL A 151 -19.04 -0.31 -20.79
C VAL A 151 -18.06 -1.30 -20.14
N ASN A 152 -16.76 -1.02 -20.20
CA ASN A 152 -15.75 -1.90 -19.57
C ASN A 152 -15.84 -1.89 -18.04
N PHE A 153 -16.12 -0.73 -17.43
CA PHE A 153 -16.41 -0.63 -16.00
C PHE A 153 -17.66 -1.45 -15.61
N ASP A 154 -18.75 -1.30 -16.37
CA ASP A 154 -19.99 -2.02 -16.10
C ASP A 154 -19.83 -3.55 -16.22
N LYS A 155 -18.99 -4.04 -17.15
CA LYS A 155 -18.62 -5.45 -17.22
C LYS A 155 -17.89 -5.93 -15.97
N TYR A 156 -16.95 -5.10 -15.46
CA TYR A 156 -16.24 -5.41 -14.22
C TYR A 156 -17.18 -5.52 -13.03
N VAL A 157 -18.13 -4.59 -12.91
CA VAL A 157 -19.17 -4.61 -11.88
C VAL A 157 -20.07 -5.83 -12.04
N ALA A 158 -20.54 -6.11 -13.26
CA ALA A 158 -21.45 -7.23 -13.56
C ALA A 158 -20.85 -8.60 -13.25
N ARG A 159 -19.52 -8.76 -13.38
CA ARG A 159 -18.83 -10.00 -12.98
C ARG A 159 -18.60 -10.12 -11.46
N GLY A 160 -19.06 -9.16 -10.65
CA GLY A 160 -18.90 -9.16 -9.20
C GLY A 160 -17.55 -8.63 -8.72
N GLY A 161 -16.89 -7.77 -9.48
CA GLY A 161 -15.63 -7.12 -9.09
C GLY A 161 -15.81 -6.24 -7.84
N ASN A 162 -14.84 -6.31 -6.91
CA ASN A 162 -14.85 -5.47 -5.72
C ASN A 162 -14.31 -4.08 -6.04
N LEU A 163 -14.88 -3.05 -5.41
CA LEU A 163 -14.55 -1.66 -5.65
C LEU A 163 -14.13 -0.92 -4.38
N VAL A 164 -13.12 -0.10 -4.50
CA VAL A 164 -12.81 0.98 -3.55
C VAL A 164 -12.89 2.29 -4.32
N ILE A 165 -13.87 3.12 -4.00
CA ILE A 165 -14.11 4.38 -4.70
C ILE A 165 -13.83 5.53 -3.75
N ILE A 166 -12.96 6.43 -4.15
CA ILE A 166 -12.57 7.63 -3.40
C ILE A 166 -12.92 8.83 -4.28
N GLY A 167 -13.80 9.69 -3.78
CA GLY A 167 -14.23 10.91 -4.45
C GLY A 167 -13.73 12.16 -3.74
N GLU A 168 -13.49 13.22 -4.49
CA GLU A 168 -13.16 14.54 -3.97
C GLU A 168 -14.37 15.48 -4.09
N PRO A 169 -14.51 16.47 -3.18
CA PRO A 169 -15.48 17.54 -3.32
C PRO A 169 -15.31 18.29 -4.64
N GLY A 170 -16.41 18.68 -5.27
CA GLY A 170 -16.40 19.37 -6.56
C GLY A 170 -16.21 18.46 -7.77
N ARG A 171 -16.19 17.12 -7.60
CA ARG A 171 -16.04 16.12 -8.66
C ARG A 171 -17.34 15.34 -8.94
N GLN A 172 -18.49 15.84 -8.51
CA GLN A 172 -19.77 15.15 -8.62
C GLN A 172 -20.06 14.67 -10.04
N GLY A 173 -19.89 15.52 -11.05
CA GLY A 173 -20.15 15.18 -12.44
C GLY A 173 -19.25 14.09 -13.01
N VAL A 174 -17.99 14.06 -12.60
CA VAL A 174 -17.01 13.04 -13.01
C VAL A 174 -17.29 11.70 -12.34
N MET A 175 -17.66 11.74 -11.05
CA MET A 175 -17.87 10.53 -10.24
C MET A 175 -19.28 9.95 -10.36
N ALA A 176 -20.26 10.71 -10.87
CA ALA A 176 -21.63 10.24 -10.98
C ALA A 176 -21.76 8.92 -11.77
N PRO A 177 -21.15 8.74 -12.96
CA PRO A 177 -21.27 7.49 -13.70
C PRO A 177 -20.70 6.26 -12.96
N VAL A 178 -19.76 6.49 -12.02
CA VAL A 178 -19.17 5.43 -11.19
C VAL A 178 -20.06 5.05 -10.03
N LEU A 179 -20.77 6.03 -9.43
CA LEU A 179 -21.50 5.88 -8.19
C LEU A 179 -22.99 5.54 -8.39
N GLU A 180 -23.60 6.05 -9.47
CA GLU A 180 -25.04 5.85 -9.77
C GLU A 180 -25.47 4.38 -9.80
N PRO A 181 -24.69 3.44 -10.36
CA PRO A 181 -25.05 2.02 -10.35
C PRO A 181 -25.26 1.44 -8.95
N PHE A 182 -24.69 2.07 -7.93
CA PHE A 182 -24.79 1.67 -6.52
C PHE A 182 -25.81 2.50 -5.73
N GLY A 183 -26.53 3.41 -6.37
CA GLY A 183 -27.47 4.31 -5.69
C GLY A 183 -26.79 5.34 -4.80
N VAL A 184 -25.50 5.62 -5.02
CA VAL A 184 -24.71 6.57 -4.22
C VAL A 184 -24.54 7.87 -4.99
N LYS A 185 -24.61 8.99 -4.28
CA LYS A 185 -24.43 10.34 -4.84
C LYS A 185 -23.52 11.17 -3.96
N LEU A 186 -22.56 11.85 -4.56
CA LEU A 186 -21.78 12.87 -3.87
C LEU A 186 -22.64 14.12 -3.68
N VAL A 187 -22.71 14.63 -2.46
CA VAL A 187 -23.38 15.90 -2.16
C VAL A 187 -22.38 17.05 -2.24
N ASP A 188 -22.90 18.26 -2.47
CA ASP A 188 -22.08 19.46 -2.42
C ASP A 188 -21.71 19.81 -0.98
N GLY A 189 -20.48 20.31 -0.81
CA GLY A 189 -19.99 20.81 0.46
C GLY A 189 -19.14 19.81 1.25
N PHE A 190 -18.83 20.24 2.46
CA PHE A 190 -18.00 19.49 3.41
C PHE A 190 -18.81 19.21 4.68
N LEU A 191 -18.64 18.03 5.24
CA LEU A 191 -19.10 17.76 6.60
C LEU A 191 -18.15 18.46 7.57
N ILE A 192 -18.67 19.43 8.29
CA ILE A 192 -17.93 20.14 9.34
C ILE A 192 -18.47 19.66 10.69
N GLN A 193 -17.59 19.15 11.53
CA GLN A 193 -17.93 18.97 12.94
C GLN A 193 -17.81 20.34 13.61
N PRO A 194 -18.94 20.95 14.08
CA PRO A 194 -18.86 22.21 14.78
C PRO A 194 -18.01 22.04 16.04
N GLU A 195 -17.12 22.97 16.28
CA GLU A 195 -16.42 23.02 17.55
C GLU A 195 -17.44 23.11 18.68
N LYS A 196 -17.29 22.22 19.67
CA LYS A 196 -18.07 22.37 20.90
C LYS A 196 -17.73 23.72 21.50
N PRO A 197 -18.71 24.49 22.00
CA PRO A 197 -18.40 25.70 22.74
C PRO A 197 -17.39 25.37 23.82
N LYS A 198 -16.25 26.02 23.79
CA LYS A 198 -15.22 25.82 24.83
C LYS A 198 -15.85 26.25 26.16
N ASP A 199 -15.63 25.45 27.19
CA ASP A 199 -16.00 25.84 28.54
C ASP A 199 -15.25 27.14 28.86
N PRO A 200 -15.93 28.20 29.40
CA PRO A 200 -15.28 29.45 29.73
C PRO A 200 -14.07 29.32 30.67
N GLU A 201 -13.97 28.24 31.42
CA GLU A 201 -12.80 27.95 32.25
C GLU A 201 -11.62 27.39 31.43
N GLN A 202 -11.86 26.56 30.43
CA GLN A 202 -10.84 26.05 29.51
C GLN A 202 -10.28 27.15 28.62
N GLU A 203 -11.11 28.07 28.19
CA GLU A 203 -10.69 29.24 27.39
C GLU A 203 -9.74 30.17 28.17
N LYS A 204 -9.95 30.29 29.46
CA LYS A 204 -9.06 31.05 30.35
C LYS A 204 -7.71 30.34 30.61
N GLU A 205 -7.69 29.02 30.60
CA GLU A 205 -6.49 28.21 30.80
C GLU A 205 -5.63 28.20 29.53
N ASP A 206 -6.25 28.03 28.35
CA ASP A 206 -5.58 28.11 27.04
C ASP A 206 -4.92 29.49 26.83
N ASN A 207 -5.60 30.58 27.20
CA ASN A 207 -5.07 31.92 27.07
C ASN A 207 -3.96 32.26 28.08
N ARG A 208 -3.87 31.55 29.22
CA ARG A 208 -2.74 31.67 30.16
C ARG A 208 -1.46 30.97 29.68
N ASN A 209 -1.60 29.93 28.83
CA ASN A 209 -0.49 29.13 28.31
C ASN A 209 0.08 29.72 27.01
N LEU A 210 -0.49 30.80 26.47
CA LEU A 210 -0.05 31.50 25.27
C LEU A 210 0.67 32.83 25.55
N GLY A 211 0.95 33.14 26.81
CA GLY A 211 1.64 34.39 27.26
C GLY A 211 3.09 34.06 27.74
#